data_e83b156436bdc363f740a412694c0630
#
_entry.id   e83b156436bdc363f740a412694c0630
#
_cell.length_a   1.000
_cell.length_b   1.000
_cell.length_c   1.000
_cell.angle_alpha   90.00
_cell.angle_beta   90.00
_cell.angle_gamma   90.00
#
_symmetry.space_group_name_H-M   'P 1'
#
loop_
_entity.id
_entity.type
_entity.pdbx_description
1 polymer ?
#
loop_
_entity_poly.entity_id
_entity_poly.type
_entity_poly.pdbx_seq_one_letter_code
_entity_poly.pdbx_strand_id
1 'polypeptide(L)'
;MNMHFWLEDWFHRGVDLFYEKMPQSFPDTEKLKQCKIISHRGEHDNKRVYENTISAFDRVYEAGVWGIEFDIRWTRDLQPVVFHDRDLQRVFKSDAEISKITLAELKTYCKLIPTLSDVIQRYGKKMHFMVEIKKEAYPDPEYQKNVLRDLFHQLTPQVDFHFITLNPEMFMFTNFVPSSTFVVSARLNVKQLSDLALIKSYGGIAGHYLLINDSLLKKHHAQNQCLGTGYIRSKNSLFRELNRGVEWIFSNHAIKLQSICDSLLKPKP
;
A
#
# COMPACT_ATOMS: atom_id res chain seq x y z
N MET A 1 -14.00 20.05 3.26
CA MET A 1 -14.15 18.58 3.28
C MET A 1 -14.70 18.18 1.91
N ASN A 2 -13.86 17.60 1.04
CA ASN A 2 -14.19 17.42 -0.38
C ASN A 2 -15.33 16.42 -0.58
N MET A 3 -16.43 16.87 -1.19
CA MET A 3 -17.62 16.11 -1.59
C MET A 3 -17.25 14.85 -2.44
N HIS A 4 -16.18 14.92 -3.24
CA HIS A 4 -15.65 13.79 -4.00
C HIS A 4 -15.19 12.60 -3.12
N PHE A 5 -14.56 12.86 -1.99
CA PHE A 5 -14.08 11.81 -1.07
C PHE A 5 -15.23 11.02 -0.42
N TRP A 6 -16.33 11.70 -0.11
CA TRP A 6 -17.54 11.09 0.44
C TRP A 6 -18.29 10.20 -0.57
N LEU A 7 -18.36 10.62 -1.82
CA LEU A 7 -19.00 9.86 -2.89
C LEU A 7 -18.20 8.59 -3.24
N GLU A 8 -16.87 8.69 -3.29
CA GLU A 8 -16.00 7.51 -3.51
C GLU A 8 -16.15 6.48 -2.36
N ASP A 9 -16.09 6.91 -1.10
CA ASP A 9 -16.24 6.00 0.04
C ASP A 9 -17.64 5.36 0.11
N TRP A 10 -18.69 6.09 -0.21
CA TRP A 10 -20.05 5.57 -0.32
C TRP A 10 -20.20 4.54 -1.44
N PHE A 11 -19.63 4.82 -2.60
CA PHE A 11 -19.62 3.90 -3.73
C PHE A 11 -18.88 2.61 -3.36
N HIS A 12 -17.69 2.73 -2.79
CA HIS A 12 -16.91 1.58 -2.35
C HIS A 12 -17.63 0.74 -1.29
N ARG A 13 -18.31 1.38 -0.33
CA ARG A 13 -19.13 0.67 0.67
C ARG A 13 -20.31 -0.05 0.04
N GLY A 14 -21.01 0.58 -0.90
CA GLY A 14 -22.15 -0.03 -1.59
C GLY A 14 -21.74 -1.27 -2.39
N VAL A 15 -20.66 -1.17 -3.10
CA VAL A 15 -20.10 -2.28 -3.89
C VAL A 15 -19.62 -3.43 -2.98
N ASP A 16 -18.94 -3.11 -1.89
CA ASP A 16 -18.47 -4.15 -0.96
C ASP A 16 -19.64 -4.85 -0.26
N LEU A 17 -20.70 -4.12 0.13
CA LEU A 17 -21.94 -4.68 0.67
C LEU A 17 -22.63 -5.64 -0.31
N PHE A 18 -22.59 -5.33 -1.61
CA PHE A 18 -23.11 -6.22 -2.64
C PHE A 18 -22.31 -7.52 -2.69
N TYR A 19 -20.99 -7.45 -2.79
CA TYR A 19 -20.13 -8.64 -2.83
C TYR A 19 -20.09 -9.38 -1.49
N GLU A 20 -20.25 -8.71 -0.34
CA GLU A 20 -20.36 -9.37 0.97
C GLU A 20 -21.53 -10.35 1.02
N LYS A 21 -22.63 -10.04 0.31
CA LYS A 21 -23.83 -10.88 0.23
C LYS A 21 -23.78 -11.94 -0.87
N MET A 22 -22.80 -11.87 -1.79
CA MET A 22 -22.65 -12.84 -2.87
C MET A 22 -21.77 -14.01 -2.43
N PRO A 23 -22.34 -15.20 -2.16
CA PRO A 23 -21.55 -16.37 -1.78
C PRO A 23 -20.47 -16.66 -2.82
N GLN A 24 -19.27 -16.96 -2.36
CA GLN A 24 -18.15 -17.38 -3.16
C GLN A 24 -17.70 -18.78 -2.75
N SER A 25 -17.20 -19.57 -3.71
CA SER A 25 -16.54 -20.83 -3.38
C SER A 25 -15.35 -20.60 -2.47
N PHE A 26 -15.09 -21.57 -1.58
CA PHE A 26 -13.89 -21.52 -0.75
C PHE A 26 -12.65 -21.58 -1.65
N PRO A 27 -11.69 -20.67 -1.47
CA PRO A 27 -10.39 -20.80 -2.11
C PRO A 27 -9.71 -22.11 -1.69
N ASP A 28 -8.94 -22.71 -2.59
CA ASP A 28 -8.12 -23.84 -2.22
C ASP A 28 -7.04 -23.46 -1.20
N THR A 29 -6.48 -24.47 -0.52
CA THR A 29 -5.49 -24.27 0.54
C THR A 29 -4.24 -23.55 0.05
N GLU A 30 -3.81 -23.78 -1.19
CA GLU A 30 -2.62 -23.14 -1.75
C GLU A 30 -2.86 -21.64 -1.99
N LYS A 31 -4.03 -21.26 -2.52
CA LYS A 31 -4.41 -19.85 -2.66
C LYS A 31 -4.48 -19.12 -1.33
N LEU A 32 -4.99 -19.78 -0.30
CA LEU A 32 -5.03 -19.22 1.06
C LEU A 32 -3.62 -19.01 1.63
N LYS A 33 -2.70 -19.97 1.45
CA LYS A 33 -1.30 -19.86 1.91
C LYS A 33 -0.51 -18.79 1.14
N GLN A 34 -0.79 -18.62 -0.14
CA GLN A 34 -0.13 -17.65 -1.00
C GLN A 34 -0.74 -16.24 -0.92
N CYS A 35 -1.84 -16.08 -0.18
CA CYS A 35 -2.52 -14.80 -0.01
C CYS A 35 -1.60 -13.76 0.63
N LYS A 36 -1.33 -12.68 -0.09
CA LYS A 36 -0.50 -11.56 0.36
C LYS A 36 -1.39 -10.38 0.74
N ILE A 37 -1.82 -10.36 2.01
CA ILE A 37 -2.62 -9.27 2.54
C ILE A 37 -1.71 -8.11 2.91
N ILE A 38 -2.05 -6.91 2.45
CA ILE A 38 -1.30 -5.67 2.65
C ILE A 38 -2.20 -4.68 3.38
N SER A 39 -1.78 -4.26 4.56
CA SER A 39 -2.49 -3.25 5.32
C SER A 39 -2.21 -1.86 4.77
N HIS A 40 -3.23 -1.19 4.29
CA HIS A 40 -3.15 0.18 3.77
C HIS A 40 -3.00 1.16 4.94
N ARG A 41 -1.80 1.73 5.09
CA ARG A 41 -1.38 2.66 6.17
C ARG A 41 -1.46 2.09 7.58
N GLY A 42 -1.41 0.75 7.74
CA GLY A 42 -1.54 0.09 9.03
C GLY A 42 -2.98 -0.05 9.53
N GLU A 43 -3.18 -0.70 10.69
CA GLU A 43 -4.51 -0.88 11.31
C GLU A 43 -4.85 0.33 12.17
N HIS A 44 -5.74 1.19 11.69
CA HIS A 44 -6.04 2.49 12.28
C HIS A 44 -7.54 2.82 12.30
N ASP A 45 -7.93 3.72 13.19
CA ASP A 45 -9.28 4.32 13.25
C ASP A 45 -9.25 5.86 13.14
N ASN A 46 -8.04 6.43 13.07
CA ASN A 46 -7.77 7.87 13.07
C ASN A 46 -8.39 8.63 14.27
N LYS A 47 -8.57 7.92 15.39
CA LYS A 47 -9.08 8.45 16.67
C LYS A 47 -8.15 8.06 17.82
N ARG A 48 -7.89 6.77 18.00
CA ARG A 48 -7.00 6.20 19.02
C ARG A 48 -5.67 5.78 18.41
N VAL A 49 -5.72 5.20 17.23
CA VAL A 49 -4.55 4.82 16.44
C VAL A 49 -4.64 5.49 15.09
N TYR A 50 -3.62 6.26 14.77
CA TYR A 50 -3.55 7.03 13.53
C TYR A 50 -2.86 6.25 12.42
N GLU A 51 -3.32 6.45 11.18
CA GLU A 51 -2.70 5.89 9.98
C GLU A 51 -1.23 6.29 9.85
N ASN A 52 -0.41 5.46 9.19
CA ASN A 52 1.00 5.74 8.95
C ASN A 52 1.83 5.97 10.24
N THR A 53 1.47 5.29 11.33
CA THR A 53 2.21 5.36 12.60
C THR A 53 2.76 4.01 13.02
N ILE A 54 3.78 4.03 13.88
CA ILE A 54 4.36 2.79 14.44
C ILE A 54 3.30 1.96 15.15
N SER A 55 2.40 2.57 15.93
CA SER A 55 1.34 1.82 16.61
C SER A 55 0.34 1.17 15.66
N ALA A 56 0.07 1.77 14.50
CA ALA A 56 -0.77 1.15 13.47
C ALA A 56 -0.06 -0.05 12.82
N PHE A 57 1.24 0.06 12.60
CA PHE A 57 2.05 -1.02 12.01
C PHE A 57 2.33 -2.15 12.99
N ASP A 58 2.54 -1.87 14.30
CA ASP A 58 2.70 -2.89 15.34
C ASP A 58 1.49 -3.85 15.37
N ARG A 59 0.27 -3.31 15.33
CA ARG A 59 -0.95 -4.12 15.31
C ARG A 59 -0.98 -5.08 14.12
N VAL A 60 -0.56 -4.60 12.95
CA VAL A 60 -0.51 -5.38 11.72
C VAL A 60 0.55 -6.49 11.81
N TYR A 61 1.73 -6.15 12.32
CA TYR A 61 2.82 -7.08 12.53
C TYR A 61 2.45 -8.19 13.54
N GLU A 62 1.89 -7.82 14.68
CA GLU A 62 1.44 -8.77 15.72
C GLU A 62 0.34 -9.71 15.23
N ALA A 63 -0.49 -9.26 14.29
CA ALA A 63 -1.52 -10.06 13.66
C ALA A 63 -1.02 -10.99 12.53
N GLY A 64 0.28 -10.98 12.22
CA GLY A 64 0.88 -11.84 11.20
C GLY A 64 0.48 -11.47 9.76
N VAL A 65 0.04 -10.24 9.50
CA VAL A 65 -0.28 -9.77 8.15
C VAL A 65 1.01 -9.68 7.32
N TRP A 66 0.93 -10.10 6.06
CA TRP A 66 2.11 -10.23 5.18
C TRP A 66 2.87 -8.93 4.95
N GLY A 67 2.17 -7.80 4.78
CA GLY A 67 2.83 -6.54 4.46
C GLY A 67 2.04 -5.29 4.85
N ILE A 68 2.73 -4.17 4.78
CA ILE A 68 2.17 -2.84 4.98
C ILE A 68 2.38 -1.98 3.74
N GLU A 69 1.39 -1.20 3.39
CA GLU A 69 1.52 -0.08 2.47
C GLU A 69 1.59 1.21 3.28
N PHE A 70 2.48 2.10 2.88
CA PHE A 70 2.63 3.40 3.50
C PHE A 70 3.18 4.44 2.51
N ASP A 71 2.91 5.70 2.83
CA ASP A 71 3.23 6.85 2.01
C ASP A 71 4.48 7.57 2.52
N ILE A 72 5.36 8.05 1.64
CA ILE A 72 6.48 8.88 2.05
C ILE A 72 6.32 10.33 1.57
N ARG A 73 6.73 11.26 2.43
CA ARG A 73 6.81 12.70 2.21
C ARG A 73 8.16 13.24 2.64
N TRP A 74 8.54 14.38 2.10
CA TRP A 74 9.80 15.04 2.41
C TRP A 74 9.58 16.29 3.24
N THR A 75 10.32 16.41 4.35
CA THR A 75 10.39 17.66 5.11
C THR A 75 11.23 18.72 4.39
N ARG A 76 11.21 19.97 4.87
CA ARG A 76 12.03 21.07 4.31
C ARG A 76 13.52 20.76 4.33
N ASP A 77 14.00 20.07 5.36
CA ASP A 77 15.39 19.59 5.51
C ASP A 77 15.62 18.21 4.89
N LEU A 78 14.75 17.83 3.93
CA LEU A 78 14.87 16.63 3.09
C LEU A 78 14.98 15.32 3.88
N GLN A 79 14.26 15.23 5.01
CA GLN A 79 14.11 13.97 5.75
C GLN A 79 12.83 13.25 5.29
N PRO A 80 12.91 11.97 4.86
CA PRO A 80 11.72 11.22 4.48
C PRO A 80 10.95 10.77 5.71
N VAL A 81 9.65 11.15 5.76
CA VAL A 81 8.72 10.79 6.82
C VAL A 81 7.55 10.01 6.26
N VAL A 82 6.91 9.19 7.10
CA VAL A 82 5.80 8.34 6.69
C VAL A 82 4.49 9.05 6.98
N PHE A 83 3.90 9.63 5.93
CA PHE A 83 2.65 10.38 6.02
C PHE A 83 1.98 10.53 4.65
N HIS A 84 0.64 10.51 4.61
CA HIS A 84 -0.10 10.57 3.33
C HIS A 84 -0.28 11.98 2.77
N ASP A 85 -0.82 12.90 3.58
CA ASP A 85 -1.23 14.23 3.13
C ASP A 85 -0.03 15.19 3.00
N ARG A 86 -0.21 16.32 2.31
CA ARG A 86 0.79 17.39 2.26
C ARG A 86 0.92 18.14 3.56
N ASP A 87 -0.18 18.19 4.33
CA ASP A 87 -0.31 18.90 5.60
C ASP A 87 -0.91 18.00 6.68
N LEU A 88 -0.86 18.45 7.90
CA LEU A 88 -1.33 17.70 9.07
C LEU A 88 -2.84 17.88 9.36
N GLN A 89 -3.57 18.64 8.55
CA GLN A 89 -4.94 19.12 8.86
C GLN A 89 -5.94 17.97 9.03
N ARG A 90 -5.95 17.00 8.11
CA ARG A 90 -6.93 15.90 8.16
C ARG A 90 -6.77 15.04 9.40
N VAL A 91 -5.53 14.67 9.71
CA VAL A 91 -5.23 13.68 10.77
C VAL A 91 -4.99 14.35 12.11
N PHE A 92 -4.19 15.41 12.16
CA PHE A 92 -3.70 16.03 13.41
C PHE A 92 -4.23 17.45 13.66
N LYS A 93 -5.16 17.96 12.82
CA LYS A 93 -5.83 19.25 12.99
C LYS A 93 -4.87 20.45 13.01
N SER A 94 -3.76 20.39 12.28
CA SER A 94 -2.77 21.44 12.13
C SER A 94 -2.56 21.76 10.65
N ASP A 95 -2.44 23.05 10.30
CA ASP A 95 -2.21 23.51 8.92
C ASP A 95 -0.73 23.42 8.48
N ALA A 96 0.13 22.84 9.32
CA ALA A 96 1.55 22.70 9.02
C ALA A 96 1.75 21.79 7.80
N GLU A 97 2.35 22.33 6.74
CA GLU A 97 2.77 21.58 5.56
C GLU A 97 4.12 20.90 5.78
N ILE A 98 4.22 19.60 5.53
CA ILE A 98 5.43 18.80 5.78
C ILE A 98 6.63 19.37 5.02
N SER A 99 6.48 19.75 3.77
CA SER A 99 7.57 20.30 2.94
C SER A 99 8.04 21.69 3.36
N LYS A 100 7.33 22.37 4.25
CA LYS A 100 7.67 23.72 4.74
C LYS A 100 8.32 23.74 6.12
N ILE A 101 8.38 22.60 6.81
CA ILE A 101 8.93 22.47 8.14
C ILE A 101 10.04 21.43 8.18
N THR A 102 11.01 21.59 9.07
CA THR A 102 12.06 20.62 9.33
C THR A 102 11.52 19.41 10.09
N LEU A 103 12.26 18.31 10.11
CA LEU A 103 11.91 17.14 10.92
C LEU A 103 11.78 17.51 12.41
N ALA A 104 12.67 18.35 12.93
CA ALA A 104 12.63 18.82 14.31
C ALA A 104 11.34 19.59 14.61
N GLU A 105 10.96 20.53 13.73
CA GLU A 105 9.68 21.26 13.82
C GLU A 105 8.48 20.32 13.71
N LEU A 106 8.48 19.36 12.75
CA LEU A 106 7.42 18.36 12.60
C LEU A 106 7.19 17.58 13.90
N LYS A 107 8.27 17.18 14.59
CA LYS A 107 8.17 16.44 15.85
C LYS A 107 7.61 17.29 17.01
N THR A 108 7.63 18.62 16.92
CA THR A 108 6.92 19.48 17.88
C THR A 108 5.40 19.48 17.65
N TYR A 109 4.95 19.39 16.40
CA TYR A 109 3.52 19.27 16.06
C TYR A 109 2.97 17.87 16.33
N CYS A 110 3.72 16.84 15.92
CA CYS A 110 3.30 15.46 16.11
C CYS A 110 4.48 14.50 16.20
N LYS A 111 4.69 13.93 17.39
CA LYS A 111 5.73 12.90 17.62
C LYS A 111 5.38 11.54 17.02
N LEU A 112 4.11 11.30 16.65
CA LEU A 112 3.64 10.02 16.17
C LEU A 112 4.02 9.73 14.70
N ILE A 113 4.35 10.76 13.91
CA ILE A 113 4.76 10.60 12.52
C ILE A 113 6.18 10.02 12.49
N PRO A 114 6.39 8.77 12.04
CA PRO A 114 7.73 8.19 12.03
C PRO A 114 8.53 8.70 10.82
N THR A 115 9.84 8.64 10.91
CA THR A 115 10.72 8.72 9.76
C THR A 115 10.66 7.40 8.97
N LEU A 116 11.05 7.41 7.70
CA LEU A 116 11.21 6.19 6.92
C LEU A 116 12.25 5.26 7.57
N SER A 117 13.32 5.83 8.16
CA SER A 117 14.33 5.08 8.90
C SER A 117 13.73 4.31 10.09
N ASP A 118 12.85 4.95 10.88
CA ASP A 118 12.18 4.29 12.03
C ASP A 118 11.38 3.05 11.57
N VAL A 119 10.67 3.17 10.44
CA VAL A 119 9.86 2.07 9.89
C VAL A 119 10.75 0.94 9.36
N ILE A 120 11.80 1.26 8.60
CA ILE A 120 12.73 0.27 8.06
C ILE A 120 13.47 -0.48 9.18
N GLN A 121 13.98 0.23 10.18
CA GLN A 121 14.68 -0.40 11.32
C GLN A 121 13.78 -1.35 12.11
N ARG A 122 12.50 -1.00 12.26
CA ARG A 122 11.57 -1.79 13.08
C ARG A 122 11.03 -3.02 12.34
N TYR A 123 10.67 -2.87 11.05
CA TYR A 123 9.92 -3.88 10.30
C TYR A 123 10.65 -4.45 9.08
N GLY A 124 11.79 -3.88 8.69
CA GLY A 124 12.60 -4.37 7.56
C GLY A 124 12.91 -5.86 7.67
N LYS A 125 12.74 -6.61 6.59
CA LYS A 125 12.87 -8.07 6.51
C LYS A 125 11.89 -8.89 7.39
N LYS A 126 10.98 -8.21 8.11
CA LYS A 126 9.95 -8.85 8.93
C LYS A 126 8.57 -8.77 8.30
N MET A 127 8.34 -7.72 7.51
CA MET A 127 7.12 -7.48 6.76
C MET A 127 7.49 -6.95 5.38
N HIS A 128 6.64 -7.23 4.39
CA HIS A 128 6.80 -6.64 3.07
C HIS A 128 6.32 -5.18 3.05
N PHE A 129 7.07 -4.30 2.38
CA PHE A 129 6.73 -2.90 2.23
C PHE A 129 6.21 -2.60 0.82
N MET A 130 5.03 -1.97 0.71
CA MET A 130 4.56 -1.27 -0.47
C MET A 130 4.71 0.22 -0.21
N VAL A 131 5.77 0.83 -0.74
CA VAL A 131 6.17 2.20 -0.41
C VAL A 131 5.66 3.17 -1.46
N GLU A 132 4.64 3.97 -1.13
CA GLU A 132 4.10 4.94 -2.08
C GLU A 132 4.99 6.19 -2.20
N ILE A 133 5.52 6.38 -3.42
CA ILE A 133 6.25 7.59 -3.79
C ILE A 133 5.25 8.63 -4.29
N LYS A 134 5.05 9.68 -3.48
CA LYS A 134 4.07 10.73 -3.79
C LYS A 134 4.58 11.71 -4.85
N LYS A 135 3.64 12.19 -5.68
CA LYS A 135 3.92 13.30 -6.58
C LYS A 135 3.99 14.60 -5.79
N GLU A 136 5.19 15.11 -5.64
CA GLU A 136 5.49 16.37 -4.99
C GLU A 136 6.77 16.99 -5.56
N ALA A 137 7.20 18.15 -5.03
CA ALA A 137 8.46 18.76 -5.40
C ALA A 137 9.64 17.97 -4.78
N TYR A 138 10.67 17.78 -5.58
CA TYR A 138 11.95 17.20 -5.16
C TYR A 138 13.02 18.27 -5.34
N PRO A 139 13.27 19.13 -4.33
CA PRO A 139 14.19 20.27 -4.45
C PRO A 139 15.62 19.88 -4.76
N ASP A 140 16.08 18.73 -4.27
CA ASP A 140 17.37 18.13 -4.62
C ASP A 140 17.17 16.66 -4.99
N PRO A 141 16.83 16.38 -6.27
CA PRO A 141 16.48 15.04 -6.75
C PRO A 141 17.55 13.98 -6.51
N GLU A 142 18.82 14.33 -6.72
CA GLU A 142 19.92 13.38 -6.57
C GLU A 142 20.22 13.08 -5.09
N TYR A 143 20.18 14.09 -4.24
CA TYR A 143 20.32 13.89 -2.80
C TYR A 143 19.18 13.00 -2.25
N GLN A 144 17.92 13.34 -2.58
CA GLN A 144 16.75 12.59 -2.12
C GLN A 144 16.75 11.15 -2.63
N LYS A 145 17.16 10.91 -3.87
CA LYS A 145 17.37 9.57 -4.42
C LYS A 145 18.46 8.79 -3.68
N ASN A 146 19.59 9.45 -3.35
CA ASN A 146 20.67 8.83 -2.59
C ASN A 146 20.21 8.47 -1.17
N VAL A 147 19.47 9.35 -0.49
CA VAL A 147 18.86 9.04 0.82
C VAL A 147 17.97 7.79 0.75
N LEU A 148 17.11 7.68 -0.26
CA LEU A 148 16.29 6.47 -0.43
C LEU A 148 17.16 5.24 -0.69
N ARG A 149 18.12 5.32 -1.59
CA ARG A 149 19.03 4.19 -1.87
C ARG A 149 19.75 3.70 -0.61
N ASP A 150 20.25 4.63 0.21
CA ASP A 150 20.98 4.31 1.43
C ASP A 150 20.06 3.70 2.50
N LEU A 151 18.82 4.16 2.62
CA LEU A 151 17.83 3.58 3.54
C LEU A 151 17.41 2.15 3.13
N PHE A 152 17.27 1.89 1.83
CA PHE A 152 16.83 0.59 1.31
C PHE A 152 17.99 -0.40 1.04
N HIS A 153 19.27 -0.01 1.21
CA HIS A 153 20.43 -0.82 0.78
C HIS A 153 20.50 -2.22 1.41
N GLN A 154 19.92 -2.41 2.60
CA GLN A 154 19.91 -3.71 3.29
C GLN A 154 18.69 -4.58 2.96
N LEU A 155 17.74 -4.03 2.22
CA LEU A 155 16.52 -4.71 1.82
C LEU A 155 16.63 -5.25 0.39
N THR A 156 16.02 -6.39 0.15
CA THR A 156 16.03 -7.05 -1.16
C THR A 156 14.81 -6.61 -1.97
N PRO A 157 15.00 -5.92 -3.12
CA PRO A 157 13.90 -5.55 -4.00
C PRO A 157 13.00 -6.74 -4.34
N GLN A 158 11.68 -6.53 -4.41
CA GLN A 158 10.63 -7.52 -4.68
C GLN A 158 10.40 -8.55 -3.55
N VAL A 159 11.42 -8.83 -2.74
CA VAL A 159 11.31 -9.73 -1.58
C VAL A 159 10.83 -8.96 -0.35
N ASP A 160 11.56 -7.90 0.01
CA ASP A 160 11.28 -7.10 1.19
C ASP A 160 10.40 -5.88 0.89
N PHE A 161 10.43 -5.38 -0.37
CA PHE A 161 9.66 -4.19 -0.75
C PHE A 161 9.37 -4.06 -2.25
N HIS A 162 8.35 -3.27 -2.55
CA HIS A 162 8.07 -2.65 -3.84
C HIS A 162 7.85 -1.15 -3.66
N PHE A 163 8.19 -0.37 -4.68
CA PHE A 163 7.76 1.01 -4.78
C PHE A 163 6.45 1.09 -5.56
N ILE A 164 5.47 1.79 -5.01
CA ILE A 164 4.16 1.99 -5.65
C ILE A 164 3.90 3.47 -5.89
N THR A 165 3.20 3.84 -6.95
CA THR A 165 2.81 5.23 -7.21
C THR A 165 1.61 5.32 -8.15
N LEU A 166 0.83 6.40 -7.98
CA LEU A 166 -0.21 6.83 -8.92
C LEU A 166 0.38 7.54 -10.17
N ASN A 167 1.64 8.01 -10.08
CA ASN A 167 2.31 8.84 -11.09
C ASN A 167 3.65 8.20 -11.46
N PRO A 168 3.70 7.38 -12.52
CA PRO A 168 4.88 6.58 -12.87
C PRO A 168 6.18 7.37 -13.08
N GLU A 169 6.08 8.67 -13.40
CA GLU A 169 7.25 9.55 -13.47
C GLU A 169 8.03 9.64 -12.16
N MET A 170 7.39 9.35 -11.02
CA MET A 170 8.04 9.37 -9.69
C MET A 170 9.05 8.22 -9.53
N PHE A 171 8.98 7.16 -10.32
CA PHE A 171 9.97 6.09 -10.27
C PHE A 171 11.39 6.54 -10.67
N MET A 172 11.53 7.71 -11.28
CA MET A 172 12.87 8.29 -11.54
C MET A 172 13.67 8.51 -10.23
N PHE A 173 13.00 8.73 -9.10
CA PHE A 173 13.64 8.93 -7.80
C PHE A 173 14.00 7.61 -7.09
N THR A 174 13.62 6.47 -7.66
CA THR A 174 13.85 5.13 -7.12
C THR A 174 14.49 4.17 -8.12
N ASN A 175 15.00 4.68 -9.25
CA ASN A 175 15.57 3.90 -10.35
C ASN A 175 16.94 3.24 -10.03
N PHE A 176 17.30 3.17 -8.76
CA PHE A 176 18.43 2.39 -8.24
C PHE A 176 18.07 0.91 -8.01
N VAL A 177 16.82 0.51 -8.24
CA VAL A 177 16.36 -0.88 -8.19
C VAL A 177 15.84 -1.34 -9.55
N PRO A 178 15.72 -2.66 -9.79
CA PRO A 178 15.14 -3.19 -11.04
C PRO A 178 13.69 -2.70 -11.26
N SER A 179 13.30 -2.53 -12.53
CA SER A 179 11.93 -2.12 -12.91
C SER A 179 10.84 -3.04 -12.36
N SER A 180 11.13 -4.32 -12.18
CA SER A 180 10.26 -5.31 -11.56
C SER A 180 9.94 -5.04 -10.08
N THR A 181 10.60 -4.04 -9.45
CA THR A 181 10.27 -3.57 -8.11
C THR A 181 9.16 -2.50 -8.13
N PHE A 182 8.77 -1.99 -9.30
CA PHE A 182 7.80 -0.92 -9.43
C PHE A 182 6.39 -1.44 -9.66
N VAL A 183 5.43 -0.87 -8.93
CA VAL A 183 4.00 -1.17 -9.04
C VAL A 183 3.25 0.12 -9.34
N VAL A 184 2.50 0.17 -10.42
CA VAL A 184 1.65 1.33 -10.69
C VAL A 184 0.30 1.17 -9.98
N SER A 185 -0.15 2.22 -9.30
CA SER A 185 -1.47 2.25 -8.68
C SER A 185 -2.45 2.97 -9.62
N ALA A 186 -3.47 2.26 -10.07
CA ALA A 186 -4.45 2.78 -11.02
C ALA A 186 -5.75 3.22 -10.32
N ARG A 187 -6.28 4.36 -10.77
CA ARG A 187 -7.66 4.77 -10.52
C ARG A 187 -8.51 4.44 -11.76
N LEU A 188 -9.13 5.43 -12.39
CA LEU A 188 -9.91 5.20 -13.62
C LEU A 188 -9.04 4.97 -14.88
N ASN A 189 -7.75 5.21 -14.79
CA ASN A 189 -6.76 5.08 -15.88
C ASN A 189 -6.11 3.69 -15.97
N VAL A 190 -6.81 2.64 -15.56
CA VAL A 190 -6.28 1.25 -15.47
C VAL A 190 -5.67 0.79 -16.79
N LYS A 191 -6.36 1.01 -17.93
CA LYS A 191 -5.85 0.57 -19.23
C LYS A 191 -4.50 1.20 -19.56
N GLN A 192 -4.37 2.51 -19.40
CA GLN A 192 -3.14 3.26 -19.70
C GLN A 192 -1.99 2.78 -18.82
N LEU A 193 -2.21 2.62 -17.52
CA LEU A 193 -1.17 2.18 -16.59
C LEU A 193 -0.83 0.70 -16.75
N SER A 194 -1.79 -0.15 -17.11
CA SER A 194 -1.55 -1.54 -17.46
C SER A 194 -0.61 -1.64 -18.68
N ASP A 195 -0.91 -0.93 -19.76
CA ASP A 195 -0.07 -0.94 -20.96
C ASP A 195 1.35 -0.43 -20.65
N LEU A 196 1.46 0.63 -19.84
CA LEU A 196 2.75 1.14 -19.38
C LEU A 196 3.54 0.11 -18.55
N ALA A 197 2.88 -0.54 -17.59
CA ALA A 197 3.51 -1.54 -16.72
C ALA A 197 4.07 -2.72 -17.52
N LEU A 198 3.35 -3.17 -18.55
CA LEU A 198 3.81 -4.23 -19.45
C LEU A 198 5.00 -3.77 -20.30
N ILE A 199 4.92 -2.59 -20.93
CA ILE A 199 6.01 -2.05 -21.78
C ILE A 199 7.29 -1.83 -20.97
N LYS A 200 7.17 -1.37 -19.72
CA LYS A 200 8.32 -1.04 -18.87
C LYS A 200 8.79 -2.24 -18.01
N SER A 201 8.16 -3.41 -18.15
CA SER A 201 8.46 -4.59 -17.34
C SER A 201 8.45 -4.29 -15.84
N TYR A 202 7.41 -3.57 -15.38
CA TYR A 202 7.22 -3.31 -13.96
C TYR A 202 6.81 -4.59 -13.21
N GLY A 203 6.90 -4.61 -11.88
CA GLY A 203 6.50 -5.75 -11.06
C GLY A 203 5.00 -6.03 -11.10
N GLY A 204 4.20 -5.00 -11.42
CA GLY A 204 2.76 -5.19 -11.55
C GLY A 204 1.94 -3.91 -11.52
N ILE A 205 0.64 -4.11 -11.34
CA ILE A 205 -0.35 -3.04 -11.23
C ILE A 205 -1.29 -3.32 -10.07
N ALA A 206 -1.65 -2.27 -9.33
CA ALA A 206 -2.69 -2.32 -8.31
C ALA A 206 -3.83 -1.36 -8.67
N GLY A 207 -5.05 -1.66 -8.20
CA GLY A 207 -6.20 -0.80 -8.45
C GLY A 207 -7.46 -1.28 -7.72
N HIS A 208 -8.57 -0.59 -7.98
CA HIS A 208 -9.84 -1.00 -7.41
C HIS A 208 -10.29 -2.37 -7.96
N TYR A 209 -10.76 -3.26 -7.09
CA TYR A 209 -11.11 -4.65 -7.45
C TYR A 209 -12.20 -4.80 -8.54
N LEU A 210 -13.03 -3.77 -8.79
CA LEU A 210 -13.95 -3.75 -9.92
C LEU A 210 -13.28 -3.43 -11.26
N LEU A 211 -12.17 -2.70 -11.23
CA LEU A 211 -11.47 -2.24 -12.43
C LEU A 211 -10.40 -3.23 -12.89
N ILE A 212 -9.89 -4.04 -11.98
CA ILE A 212 -8.96 -5.14 -12.29
C ILE A 212 -9.78 -6.37 -12.70
N ASN A 213 -10.00 -6.55 -13.99
CA ASN A 213 -10.78 -7.65 -14.55
C ASN A 213 -9.91 -8.87 -14.92
N ASP A 214 -10.56 -10.00 -15.28
CA ASP A 214 -9.86 -11.26 -15.59
C ASP A 214 -9.00 -11.18 -16.86
N SER A 215 -9.34 -10.31 -17.80
CA SER A 215 -8.52 -10.08 -19.00
C SER A 215 -7.19 -9.41 -18.63
N LEU A 216 -7.22 -8.45 -17.71
CA LEU A 216 -6.01 -7.83 -17.17
C LEU A 216 -5.16 -8.84 -16.39
N LEU A 217 -5.78 -9.66 -15.52
CA LEU A 217 -5.09 -10.72 -14.80
C LEU A 217 -4.32 -11.62 -15.77
N LYS A 218 -4.99 -12.19 -16.77
CA LYS A 218 -4.36 -13.06 -17.78
C LYS A 218 -3.21 -12.37 -18.51
N LYS A 219 -3.38 -11.09 -18.88
CA LYS A 219 -2.40 -10.33 -19.65
C LYS A 219 -1.11 -10.09 -18.84
N HIS A 220 -1.23 -9.73 -17.55
CA HIS A 220 -0.09 -9.49 -16.67
C HIS A 220 0.58 -10.79 -16.23
N HIS A 221 -0.18 -11.83 -15.87
CA HIS A 221 0.36 -13.12 -15.51
C HIS A 221 1.19 -13.74 -16.65
N ALA A 222 0.78 -13.55 -17.91
CA ALA A 222 1.55 -13.99 -19.08
C ALA A 222 2.94 -13.31 -19.20
N GLN A 223 3.15 -12.21 -18.47
CA GLN A 223 4.42 -11.47 -18.39
C GLN A 223 5.09 -11.59 -17.02
N ASN A 224 4.65 -12.53 -16.16
CA ASN A 224 5.11 -12.72 -14.79
C ASN A 224 4.98 -11.46 -13.92
N GLN A 225 3.97 -10.63 -14.17
CA GLN A 225 3.64 -9.47 -13.36
C GLN A 225 2.49 -9.78 -12.40
N CYS A 226 2.59 -9.25 -11.16
CA CYS A 226 1.56 -9.42 -10.15
C CYS A 226 0.46 -8.36 -10.26
N LEU A 227 -0.74 -8.71 -9.78
CA LEU A 227 -1.82 -7.75 -9.66
C LEU A 227 -2.27 -7.59 -8.21
N GLY A 228 -2.60 -6.36 -7.87
CA GLY A 228 -3.15 -5.99 -6.58
C GLY A 228 -4.55 -5.43 -6.68
N THR A 229 -5.43 -5.81 -5.77
CA THR A 229 -6.75 -5.19 -5.65
C THR A 229 -6.95 -4.53 -4.30
N GLY A 230 -7.49 -3.31 -4.33
CA GLY A 230 -7.75 -2.51 -3.15
C GLY A 230 -9.21 -2.55 -2.71
N TYR A 231 -9.46 -2.06 -1.47
CA TYR A 231 -10.76 -1.88 -0.83
C TYR A 231 -11.48 -3.16 -0.41
N ILE A 232 -10.80 -4.29 -0.34
CA ILE A 232 -11.35 -5.56 0.14
C ILE A 232 -11.59 -5.48 1.65
N ARG A 233 -12.80 -5.85 2.13
CA ARG A 233 -13.14 -5.83 3.56
C ARG A 233 -14.01 -6.98 4.04
N SER A 234 -14.54 -7.80 3.14
CA SER A 234 -15.40 -8.92 3.47
C SER A 234 -14.80 -10.27 3.07
N LYS A 235 -15.30 -11.35 3.70
CA LYS A 235 -14.89 -12.72 3.37
C LYS A 235 -15.17 -13.06 1.92
N ASN A 236 -16.35 -12.72 1.42
CA ASN A 236 -16.73 -13.05 0.05
C ASN A 236 -15.94 -12.23 -0.98
N SER A 237 -15.68 -10.93 -0.71
CA SER A 237 -14.79 -10.12 -1.56
C SER A 237 -13.37 -10.72 -1.61
N LEU A 238 -12.82 -11.13 -0.46
CA LEU A 238 -11.52 -11.79 -0.39
C LEU A 238 -11.51 -13.08 -1.21
N PHE A 239 -12.49 -13.96 -1.03
CA PHE A 239 -12.57 -15.24 -1.72
C PHE A 239 -12.70 -15.06 -3.23
N ARG A 240 -13.49 -14.07 -3.67
CA ARG A 240 -13.57 -13.71 -5.07
C ARG A 240 -12.21 -13.39 -5.67
N GLU A 241 -11.44 -12.54 -5.02
CA GLU A 241 -10.13 -12.12 -5.54
C GLU A 241 -9.12 -13.27 -5.52
N LEU A 242 -9.07 -14.07 -4.45
CA LEU A 242 -8.21 -15.25 -4.39
C LEU A 242 -8.56 -16.29 -5.44
N ASN A 243 -9.86 -16.54 -5.67
CA ASN A 243 -10.30 -17.49 -6.70
C ASN A 243 -9.95 -17.04 -8.12
N ARG A 244 -9.89 -15.72 -8.35
CA ARG A 244 -9.45 -15.13 -9.61
C ARG A 244 -7.94 -15.18 -9.82
N GLY A 245 -7.15 -15.38 -8.75
CA GLY A 245 -5.68 -15.43 -8.81
C GLY A 245 -5.02 -14.07 -8.58
N VAL A 246 -5.67 -13.16 -7.85
CA VAL A 246 -5.05 -11.90 -7.42
C VAL A 246 -4.03 -12.18 -6.33
N GLU A 247 -2.82 -11.63 -6.46
CA GLU A 247 -1.71 -11.88 -5.51
C GLU A 247 -1.71 -10.92 -4.33
N TRP A 248 -2.01 -9.62 -4.56
CA TRP A 248 -1.92 -8.59 -3.52
C TRP A 248 -3.30 -8.06 -3.14
N ILE A 249 -3.64 -8.18 -1.87
CA ILE A 249 -4.93 -7.75 -1.31
C ILE A 249 -4.70 -6.53 -0.41
N PHE A 250 -4.93 -5.33 -0.93
CA PHE A 250 -4.83 -4.09 -0.16
C PHE A 250 -6.11 -3.82 0.62
N SER A 251 -5.99 -3.60 1.93
CA SER A 251 -7.15 -3.41 2.78
C SER A 251 -6.90 -2.49 3.98
N ASN A 252 -7.91 -1.69 4.34
CA ASN A 252 -7.99 -1.00 5.64
C ASN A 252 -8.45 -1.93 6.78
N HIS A 253 -8.76 -3.20 6.47
CA HIS A 253 -9.22 -4.22 7.41
C HIS A 253 -8.34 -5.48 7.32
N ALA A 254 -7.04 -5.29 7.17
CA ALA A 254 -6.08 -6.36 6.89
C ALA A 254 -6.06 -7.42 7.99
N ILE A 255 -6.14 -7.04 9.25
CA ILE A 255 -6.19 -7.98 10.40
C ILE A 255 -7.43 -8.87 10.32
N LYS A 256 -8.60 -8.30 9.99
CA LYS A 256 -9.84 -9.08 9.81
C LYS A 256 -9.68 -10.10 8.67
N LEU A 257 -9.10 -9.69 7.55
CA LEU A 257 -8.90 -10.59 6.40
C LEU A 257 -7.87 -11.68 6.71
N GLN A 258 -6.79 -11.35 7.42
CA GLN A 258 -5.79 -12.32 7.87
C GLN A 258 -6.43 -13.37 8.79
N SER A 259 -7.21 -12.92 9.76
CA SER A 259 -7.95 -13.82 10.68
C SER A 259 -8.90 -14.79 9.93
N ILE A 260 -9.50 -14.35 8.81
CA ILE A 260 -10.31 -15.23 7.96
C ILE A 260 -9.44 -16.31 7.32
N CYS A 261 -8.30 -15.94 6.72
CA CYS A 261 -7.36 -16.91 6.13
C CYS A 261 -6.86 -17.91 7.16
N ASP A 262 -6.42 -17.43 8.33
CA ASP A 262 -5.87 -18.26 9.40
C ASP A 262 -6.91 -19.27 9.94
N SER A 263 -8.16 -18.83 10.07
CA SER A 263 -9.25 -19.70 10.55
C SER A 263 -9.54 -20.87 9.60
N LEU A 264 -9.27 -20.69 8.29
CA LEU A 264 -9.49 -21.70 7.26
C LEU A 264 -8.30 -22.64 7.07
N LEU A 265 -7.09 -22.19 7.46
CA LEU A 265 -5.86 -22.98 7.39
C LEU A 265 -5.66 -23.85 8.63
N LYS A 266 -6.35 -23.56 9.74
CA LYS A 266 -6.32 -24.41 10.94
C LYS A 266 -6.98 -25.76 10.65
N PRO A 267 -6.38 -26.89 11.08
CA PRO A 267 -7.07 -28.18 11.00
C PRO A 267 -8.43 -28.09 11.67
N LYS A 268 -9.46 -28.64 11.03
CA LYS A 268 -10.74 -28.82 11.70
C LYS A 268 -10.55 -29.78 12.89
N PRO A 269 -11.08 -29.47 14.07
CA PRO A 269 -10.97 -30.34 15.24
C PRO A 269 -11.58 -31.71 15.00
#